data_01b3651a31e77491857f1f31bbb6adb0
#
_entry.id   01b3651a31e77491857f1f31bbb6adb0
#
_cell.length_a   1.000
_cell.length_b   1.000
_cell.length_c   1.000
_cell.angle_alpha   90.00
_cell.angle_beta   90.00
_cell.angle_gamma   90.00
#
_symmetry.space_group_name_H-M   'P 1'
#
loop_
_entity.id
_entity.type
_entity.pdbx_description
1 polymer ?
#
loop_
_entity_poly.entity_id
_entity_poly.type
_entity_poly.pdbx_seq_one_letter_code
_entity_poly.pdbx_strand_id
1 'polypeptide(L)'
;MMNQEWNQQDITRTLFKVAHRGLHCVDPHLIIKVNQPPNIMRKIEEQMNMAIRARKNWAGSNTTVRCYKKDGITTEINVLLHGNCIAWFDTASNDFNISSAGWETVTTKSRLNAILEEFASGARVVQRNWEWFLSDFGTLKPFVDGMKV
;
A
#
# COMPACT_ATOMS: atom_id res chain seq x y z
N MET A 1 40.31 11.12 6.88
CA MET A 1 39.09 10.42 6.45
C MET A 1 38.21 11.43 5.72
N MET A 2 38.18 11.35 4.41
CA MET A 2 37.28 12.20 3.62
C MET A 2 35.89 11.58 3.65
N ASN A 3 34.95 12.22 4.33
CA ASN A 3 33.53 12.00 4.13
C ASN A 3 33.20 12.52 2.74
N GLN A 4 33.12 11.62 1.76
CA GLN A 4 32.48 11.97 0.50
C GLN A 4 30.98 12.07 0.77
N GLU A 5 30.51 13.26 1.02
CA GLU A 5 29.11 13.58 0.87
C GLU A 5 28.74 13.36 -0.60
N TRP A 6 28.09 12.25 -0.87
CA TRP A 6 27.51 12.02 -2.18
C TRP A 6 26.42 13.05 -2.43
N ASN A 7 26.73 14.04 -3.25
CA ASN A 7 25.78 15.03 -3.68
C ASN A 7 24.64 14.33 -4.43
N GLN A 8 23.41 14.71 -4.17
CA GLN A 8 22.22 14.18 -4.84
C GLN A 8 22.33 14.22 -6.38
N GLN A 9 23.09 15.14 -6.90
CA GLN A 9 23.36 15.25 -8.34
C GLN A 9 24.20 14.08 -8.88
N ASP A 10 25.08 13.50 -8.08
CA ASP A 10 25.91 12.36 -8.49
C ASP A 10 25.11 11.05 -8.50
N ILE A 11 24.15 10.91 -7.59
CA ILE A 11 23.24 9.76 -7.58
C ILE A 11 22.32 9.79 -8.81
N THR A 12 21.78 10.95 -9.15
CA THR A 12 20.96 11.15 -10.36
C THR A 12 21.75 10.88 -11.64
N ARG A 13 23.01 11.30 -11.67
CA ARG A 13 23.91 11.07 -12.82
C ARG A 13 24.27 9.59 -13.00
N THR A 14 24.49 8.88 -11.90
CA THR A 14 24.80 7.44 -11.93
C THR A 14 23.58 6.63 -12.37
N LEU A 15 22.38 6.96 -11.88
CA LEU A 15 21.13 6.34 -12.31
C LEU A 15 20.82 6.63 -13.79
N PHE A 16 21.09 7.83 -14.27
CA PHE A 16 20.91 8.20 -15.67
C PHE A 16 21.88 7.46 -16.62
N LYS A 17 23.13 7.23 -16.20
CA LYS A 17 24.10 6.44 -16.95
C LYS A 17 23.71 4.95 -17.04
N VAL A 18 23.09 4.41 -15.99
CA VAL A 18 22.59 3.03 -15.98
C VAL A 18 21.38 2.88 -16.90
N ALA A 19 20.50 3.88 -16.96
CA ALA A 19 19.35 3.89 -17.86
C ALA A 19 19.77 3.96 -19.35
N HIS A 20 20.87 4.65 -19.69
CA HIS A 20 21.40 4.73 -21.06
C HIS A 20 22.10 3.45 -21.53
N ARG A 21 22.39 2.50 -20.67
CA ARG A 21 23.03 1.22 -21.04
C ARG A 21 22.04 0.11 -21.42
N GLY A 22 20.80 0.44 -21.75
CA GLY A 22 19.83 -0.53 -22.26
C GLY A 22 19.21 -1.42 -21.18
N LEU A 23 19.31 -1.06 -19.92
CA LEU A 23 18.47 -1.62 -18.87
C LEU A 23 17.07 -1.00 -19.00
N HIS A 24 16.23 -1.68 -19.76
CA HIS A 24 14.84 -1.32 -19.94
C HIS A 24 14.11 -1.32 -18.61
N CYS A 25 13.41 -0.23 -18.32
CA CYS A 25 12.47 -0.06 -17.23
C CYS A 25 13.11 0.05 -15.85
N VAL A 26 13.84 1.14 -15.60
CA VAL A 26 13.80 1.70 -14.26
C VAL A 26 12.40 2.29 -14.09
N ASP A 27 11.51 1.55 -13.44
CA ASP A 27 10.19 2.03 -13.10
C ASP A 27 10.35 3.36 -12.35
N PRO A 28 9.74 4.48 -12.82
CA PRO A 28 9.79 5.76 -12.09
C PRO A 28 9.34 5.63 -10.63
N HIS A 29 8.50 4.63 -10.33
CA HIS A 29 8.07 4.30 -8.97
C HIS A 29 9.19 3.74 -8.09
N LEU A 30 10.18 3.03 -8.66
CA LEU A 30 11.36 2.57 -7.93
C LEU A 30 12.28 3.72 -7.51
N ILE A 31 12.43 4.75 -8.34
CA ILE A 31 13.22 5.94 -8.02
C ILE A 31 12.59 6.74 -6.89
N ILE A 32 11.26 6.85 -6.86
CA ILE A 32 10.50 7.51 -5.79
C ILE A 32 10.63 6.72 -4.48
N LYS A 33 10.63 5.38 -4.53
CA LYS A 33 10.82 4.52 -3.35
C LYS A 33 12.21 4.65 -2.73
N VAL A 34 13.25 4.88 -3.53
CA VAL A 34 14.65 5.05 -3.04
C VAL A 34 14.82 6.35 -2.26
N ASN A 35 14.04 7.39 -2.57
CA ASN A 35 14.13 8.70 -1.92
C ASN A 35 13.17 8.87 -0.73
N GLN A 36 12.33 7.87 -0.43
CA GLN A 36 11.49 7.88 0.77
C GLN A 36 12.22 7.18 1.91
N PRO A 37 12.15 7.73 3.15
CA PRO A 37 12.63 6.99 4.30
C PRO A 37 11.94 5.61 4.31
N PRO A 38 12.67 4.51 4.65
CA PRO A 38 12.10 3.19 4.66
C PRO A 38 10.84 3.22 5.53
N ASN A 39 9.69 3.01 4.90
CA ASN A 39 8.46 2.81 5.64
C ASN A 39 8.62 1.48 6.37
N ILE A 40 8.90 1.56 7.66
CA ILE A 40 9.03 0.37 8.50
C ILE A 40 7.64 -0.23 8.63
N MET A 41 7.28 -1.06 7.66
CA MET A 41 6.07 -1.85 7.70
C MET A 41 6.11 -2.75 8.93
N ARG A 42 5.05 -2.74 9.71
CA ARG A 42 4.96 -3.60 10.89
C ARG A 42 4.83 -5.05 10.45
N LYS A 43 5.42 -5.97 11.19
CA LYS A 43 5.37 -7.42 10.90
C LYS A 43 3.94 -7.93 10.61
N ILE A 44 2.95 -7.42 11.33
CA ILE A 44 1.54 -7.79 11.11
C ILE A 44 1.03 -7.32 9.74
N GLU A 45 1.49 -6.18 9.26
CA GLU A 45 1.14 -5.62 7.95
C GLU A 45 1.79 -6.41 6.80
N GLU A 46 3.04 -6.81 6.98
CA GLU A 46 3.72 -7.71 6.04
C GLU A 46 2.99 -9.05 5.92
N GLN A 47 2.65 -9.67 7.05
CA GLN A 47 1.92 -10.94 7.07
C GLN A 47 0.53 -10.82 6.46
N MET A 48 -0.18 -9.75 6.74
CA MET A 48 -1.47 -9.42 6.12
C MET A 48 -1.34 -9.33 4.59
N ASN A 49 -0.39 -8.54 4.11
CA ASN A 49 -0.16 -8.38 2.67
C ASN A 49 0.27 -9.69 1.99
N MET A 50 1.11 -10.49 2.65
CA MET A 50 1.46 -11.84 2.16
C MET A 50 0.24 -12.75 2.03
N ALA A 51 -0.68 -12.70 2.99
CA ALA A 51 -1.91 -13.51 2.96
C ALA A 51 -2.84 -13.07 1.82
N ILE A 52 -2.96 -11.77 1.58
CA ILE A 52 -3.75 -11.20 0.46
C ILE A 52 -3.16 -11.69 -0.88
N ARG A 53 -1.85 -11.55 -1.08
CA ARG A 53 -1.17 -12.00 -2.30
C ARG A 53 -1.31 -13.50 -2.53
N ALA A 54 -1.17 -14.28 -1.47
CA ALA A 54 -1.29 -15.74 -1.52
C ALA A 54 -2.75 -16.23 -1.61
N ARG A 55 -3.74 -15.32 -1.50
CA ARG A 55 -5.17 -15.64 -1.45
C ARG A 55 -5.49 -16.70 -0.39
N LYS A 56 -4.95 -16.52 0.81
CA LYS A 56 -5.09 -17.44 1.94
C LYS A 56 -5.74 -16.74 3.13
N ASN A 57 -6.57 -17.49 3.84
CA ASN A 57 -7.07 -17.04 5.14
C ASN A 57 -5.92 -16.90 6.12
N TRP A 58 -5.92 -15.80 6.86
CA TRP A 58 -4.93 -15.51 7.88
C TRP A 58 -5.54 -14.68 9.00
N ALA A 59 -5.07 -14.87 10.20
CA ALA A 59 -5.43 -14.05 11.35
C ALA A 59 -4.20 -13.79 12.21
N GLY A 60 -4.03 -12.55 12.63
CA GLY A 60 -2.97 -12.14 13.53
C GLY A 60 -3.41 -10.98 14.39
N SER A 61 -3.37 -11.14 15.73
CA SER A 61 -3.77 -10.14 16.70
C SER A 61 -5.17 -9.58 16.41
N ASN A 62 -5.25 -8.34 15.92
CA ASN A 62 -6.51 -7.64 15.63
C ASN A 62 -6.89 -7.62 14.15
N THR A 63 -6.11 -8.26 13.27
CA THR A 63 -6.28 -8.20 11.82
C THR A 63 -6.53 -9.59 11.25
N THR A 64 -7.50 -9.70 10.35
CA THR A 64 -7.86 -10.97 9.71
C THR A 64 -8.00 -10.78 8.20
N VAL A 65 -7.51 -11.73 7.43
CA VAL A 65 -7.74 -11.83 5.98
C VAL A 65 -8.66 -13.02 5.74
N ARG A 66 -9.79 -12.79 5.09
CA ARG A 66 -10.75 -13.82 4.70
C ARG A 66 -10.87 -13.88 3.20
N CYS A 67 -10.71 -15.08 2.65
CA CYS A 67 -10.86 -15.36 1.23
C CYS A 67 -12.15 -16.15 1.00
N TYR A 68 -13.00 -15.62 0.15
CA TYR A 68 -14.23 -16.28 -0.27
C TYR A 68 -13.99 -16.96 -1.62
N LYS A 69 -14.46 -18.20 -1.72
CA LYS A 69 -14.26 -19.05 -2.91
C LYS A 69 -15.61 -19.44 -3.51
N LYS A 70 -15.66 -19.41 -4.83
CA LYS A 70 -16.74 -19.99 -5.60
C LYS A 70 -16.12 -21.00 -6.58
N ASP A 71 -16.62 -22.22 -6.58
CA ASP A 71 -16.13 -23.31 -7.42
C ASP A 71 -14.60 -23.55 -7.30
N GLY A 72 -14.07 -23.41 -6.06
CA GLY A 72 -12.65 -23.59 -5.76
C GLY A 72 -11.76 -22.38 -6.10
N ILE A 73 -12.30 -21.36 -6.73
CA ILE A 73 -11.58 -20.14 -7.13
C ILE A 73 -11.88 -19.02 -6.13
N THR A 74 -10.85 -18.34 -5.64
CA THR A 74 -11.02 -17.17 -4.80
C THR A 74 -11.65 -16.04 -5.62
N THR A 75 -12.81 -15.56 -5.20
CA THR A 75 -13.56 -14.48 -5.87
C THR A 75 -13.46 -13.17 -5.12
N GLU A 76 -13.32 -13.21 -3.81
CA GLU A 76 -13.28 -12.02 -2.97
C GLU A 76 -12.29 -12.22 -1.81
N ILE A 77 -11.61 -11.15 -1.42
CA ILE A 77 -10.71 -11.14 -0.26
C ILE A 77 -11.08 -9.95 0.60
N ASN A 78 -11.43 -10.21 1.87
CA ASN A 78 -11.77 -9.18 2.84
C ASN A 78 -10.69 -9.06 3.91
N VAL A 79 -10.32 -7.83 4.22
CA VAL A 79 -9.42 -7.51 5.34
C VAL A 79 -10.25 -6.90 6.46
N LEU A 80 -10.20 -7.54 7.63
CA LEU A 80 -10.94 -7.12 8.81
C LEU A 80 -9.97 -6.63 9.89
N LEU A 81 -10.32 -5.52 10.52
CA LEU A 81 -9.67 -4.99 11.72
C LEU A 81 -10.68 -5.02 12.87
N HIS A 82 -10.35 -5.72 13.96
CA HIS A 82 -11.29 -5.97 15.07
C HIS A 82 -12.65 -6.53 14.61
N GLY A 83 -12.65 -7.35 13.56
CA GLY A 83 -13.87 -7.91 12.98
C GLY A 83 -14.63 -7.00 12.00
N ASN A 84 -14.20 -5.76 11.80
CA ASN A 84 -14.80 -4.81 10.87
C ASN A 84 -14.04 -4.78 9.56
N CYS A 85 -14.74 -4.89 8.43
CA CYS A 85 -14.12 -4.89 7.12
C CYS A 85 -13.59 -3.50 6.76
N ILE A 86 -12.28 -3.40 6.53
CA ILE A 86 -11.60 -2.16 6.15
C ILE A 86 -11.15 -2.14 4.70
N ALA A 87 -11.05 -3.30 4.05
CA ALA A 87 -10.75 -3.41 2.63
C ALA A 87 -11.34 -4.69 2.06
N TRP A 88 -11.77 -4.64 0.80
CA TRP A 88 -12.21 -5.83 0.07
C TRP A 88 -11.77 -5.75 -1.38
N PHE A 89 -11.31 -6.88 -1.88
CA PHE A 89 -10.78 -7.06 -3.22
C PHE A 89 -11.72 -7.95 -4.02
N ASP A 90 -12.06 -7.52 -5.22
CA ASP A 90 -12.66 -8.38 -6.23
C ASP A 90 -11.53 -8.95 -7.10
N THR A 91 -11.36 -10.26 -7.05
CA THR A 91 -10.25 -10.92 -7.77
C THR A 91 -10.50 -11.04 -9.26
N ALA A 92 -11.74 -10.89 -9.73
CA ALA A 92 -12.09 -10.95 -11.14
C ALA A 92 -11.75 -9.64 -11.86
N SER A 93 -12.07 -8.50 -11.24
CA SER A 93 -11.80 -7.17 -11.79
C SER A 93 -10.44 -6.59 -11.39
N ASN A 94 -9.78 -7.19 -10.39
CA ASN A 94 -8.62 -6.63 -9.68
C ASN A 94 -8.89 -5.27 -9.02
N ASP A 95 -10.14 -4.96 -8.81
CA ASP A 95 -10.54 -3.75 -8.10
C ASP A 95 -10.52 -3.98 -6.60
N PHE A 96 -10.26 -2.93 -5.85
CA PHE A 96 -10.46 -2.98 -4.42
C PHE A 96 -10.99 -1.69 -3.85
N ASN A 97 -11.67 -1.83 -2.73
CA ASN A 97 -12.30 -0.75 -2.00
C ASN A 97 -11.73 -0.68 -0.59
N ILE A 98 -11.72 0.50 -0.03
CA ILE A 98 -11.24 0.78 1.33
C ILE A 98 -12.31 1.48 2.16
N SER A 99 -12.27 1.24 3.47
CA SER A 99 -13.20 1.81 4.43
C SER A 99 -12.52 2.00 5.79
N SER A 100 -12.89 3.03 6.52
CA SER A 100 -12.54 3.16 7.93
C SER A 100 -13.39 2.26 8.83
N ALA A 101 -14.47 1.72 8.29
CA ALA A 101 -15.52 1.01 9.02
C ALA A 101 -16.11 1.86 10.19
N GLY A 102 -16.07 3.19 10.05
CA GLY A 102 -16.47 4.15 11.07
C GLY A 102 -15.42 4.41 12.16
N TRP A 103 -14.21 3.84 12.02
CA TRP A 103 -13.14 3.97 13.01
C TRP A 103 -11.89 4.61 12.39
N GLU A 104 -11.88 5.94 12.34
CA GLU A 104 -10.73 6.72 11.86
C GLU A 104 -9.61 6.76 12.89
N THR A 105 -8.97 5.62 13.15
CA THR A 105 -7.88 5.48 14.11
C THR A 105 -6.51 5.42 13.43
N VAL A 106 -5.45 5.66 14.21
CA VAL A 106 -4.07 5.49 13.75
C VAL A 106 -3.83 4.05 13.25
N THR A 107 -4.41 3.06 13.92
CA THR A 107 -4.27 1.65 13.53
C THR A 107 -4.97 1.38 12.20
N THR A 108 -6.20 1.86 12.02
CA THR A 108 -6.94 1.73 10.75
C THR A 108 -6.16 2.36 9.61
N LYS A 109 -5.68 3.59 9.80
CA LYS A 109 -4.88 4.30 8.80
C LYS A 109 -3.58 3.56 8.46
N SER A 110 -2.90 3.00 9.45
CA SER A 110 -1.67 2.21 9.26
C SER A 110 -1.94 0.96 8.40
N ARG A 111 -3.02 0.22 8.68
CA ARG A 111 -3.40 -0.97 7.90
C ARG A 111 -3.78 -0.62 6.47
N LEU A 112 -4.60 0.42 6.29
CA LEU A 112 -4.99 0.90 4.95
C LEU A 112 -3.76 1.35 4.15
N ASN A 113 -2.84 2.08 4.75
CA ASN A 113 -1.62 2.53 4.07
C ASN A 113 -0.70 1.37 3.68
N ALA A 114 -0.61 0.33 4.50
CA ALA A 114 0.14 -0.88 4.14
C ALA A 114 -0.47 -1.61 2.93
N ILE A 115 -1.79 -1.70 2.86
CA ILE A 115 -2.50 -2.27 1.71
C ILE A 115 -2.30 -1.39 0.47
N LEU A 116 -2.48 -0.09 0.60
CA LEU A 116 -2.33 0.85 -0.52
C LEU A 116 -0.92 0.86 -1.08
N GLU A 117 0.10 0.81 -0.23
CA GLU A 117 1.50 0.75 -0.66
C GLU A 117 1.80 -0.49 -1.49
N GLU A 118 1.21 -1.63 -1.13
CA GLU A 118 1.42 -2.91 -1.82
C GLU A 118 0.60 -3.03 -3.11
N PHE A 119 -0.67 -2.63 -3.08
CA PHE A 119 -1.64 -2.94 -4.14
C PHE A 119 -2.08 -1.73 -4.97
N ALA A 120 -1.86 -0.51 -4.48
CA ALA A 120 -2.16 0.74 -5.19
C ALA A 120 -1.03 1.75 -4.99
N SER A 121 0.13 1.41 -5.53
CA SER A 121 1.34 2.25 -5.43
C SER A 121 1.06 3.69 -5.85
N GLY A 122 1.35 4.64 -4.95
CA GLY A 122 1.07 6.07 -5.14
C GLY A 122 -0.16 6.59 -4.41
N ALA A 123 -1.04 5.69 -3.95
CA ALA A 123 -2.19 6.06 -3.13
C ALA A 123 -1.86 5.96 -1.63
N ARG A 124 -2.40 6.87 -0.84
CA ARG A 124 -2.21 6.90 0.61
C ARG A 124 -3.34 7.62 1.33
N VAL A 125 -3.78 7.07 2.46
CA VAL A 125 -4.67 7.79 3.39
C VAL A 125 -3.84 8.76 4.22
N VAL A 126 -4.20 10.03 4.16
CA VAL A 126 -3.57 11.13 4.91
C VAL A 126 -4.62 11.83 5.76
N GLN A 127 -4.18 12.46 6.84
CA GLN A 127 -5.05 13.24 7.71
C GLN A 127 -4.63 14.71 7.70
N ARG A 128 -5.60 15.60 7.49
CA ARG A 128 -5.41 17.06 7.59
C ARG A 128 -6.59 17.65 8.33
N ASN A 129 -6.35 18.50 9.29
CA ASN A 129 -7.40 19.16 10.10
C ASN A 129 -8.44 18.18 10.66
N TRP A 130 -7.98 17.00 11.14
CA TRP A 130 -8.80 15.91 11.69
C TRP A 130 -9.67 15.17 10.67
N GLU A 131 -9.61 15.53 9.40
CA GLU A 131 -10.31 14.86 8.31
C GLU A 131 -9.37 13.95 7.52
N TRP A 132 -9.91 12.84 7.02
CA TRP A 132 -9.16 11.90 6.19
C TRP A 132 -9.34 12.19 4.70
N PHE A 133 -8.26 12.03 3.97
CA PHE A 133 -8.19 12.18 2.53
C PHE A 133 -7.46 10.98 1.93
N LEU A 134 -7.84 10.58 0.72
CA LEU A 134 -7.02 9.73 -0.12
C LEU A 134 -6.13 10.63 -0.98
N SER A 135 -4.83 10.52 -0.80
CA SER A 135 -3.84 11.12 -1.68
C SER A 135 -3.51 10.11 -2.77
N ASP A 136 -3.71 10.47 -4.01
CA ASP A 136 -3.42 9.67 -5.19
C ASP A 136 -2.48 10.48 -6.09
N PHE A 137 -1.20 10.05 -6.13
CA PHE A 137 -0.12 10.80 -6.79
C PHE A 137 -0.11 12.31 -6.46
N GLY A 138 -0.39 12.67 -5.21
CA GLY A 138 -0.43 14.05 -4.73
C GLY A 138 -1.78 14.75 -4.90
N THR A 139 -2.73 14.18 -5.62
CA THR A 139 -4.10 14.68 -5.69
C THR A 139 -4.88 14.22 -4.47
N LEU A 140 -5.45 15.15 -3.73
CA LEU A 140 -6.26 14.87 -2.53
C LEU A 140 -7.72 14.74 -2.89
N LYS A 141 -8.33 13.63 -2.47
CA LYS A 141 -9.78 13.39 -2.53
C LYS A 141 -10.29 13.16 -1.12
N PRO A 142 -11.47 13.67 -0.73
CA PRO A 142 -12.05 13.33 0.55
C PRO A 142 -12.16 11.80 0.71
N PHE A 143 -11.79 11.28 1.88
CA PHE A 143 -11.95 9.87 2.17
C PHE A 143 -13.43 9.55 2.39
N VAL A 144 -13.93 8.56 1.71
CA VAL A 144 -15.30 8.06 1.87
C VAL A 144 -15.26 6.56 2.09
N ASP A 145 -15.95 6.08 3.11
CA ASP A 145 -16.04 4.64 3.38
C ASP A 145 -16.61 3.88 2.20
N GLY A 146 -15.89 2.83 1.79
CA GLY A 146 -16.24 2.04 0.61
C GLY A 146 -15.76 2.60 -0.72
N MET A 147 -14.94 3.65 -0.70
CA MET A 147 -14.40 4.20 -1.94
C MET A 147 -13.52 3.18 -2.66
N LYS A 148 -13.61 3.18 -3.99
CA LYS A 148 -12.77 2.38 -4.86
C LYS A 148 -11.41 3.06 -5.06
N VAL A 149 -10.38 2.26 -5.11
CA VAL A 149 -9.00 2.68 -5.35
C VAL A 149 -8.50 2.16 -6.69
#